data_79efbb69ac674d68eee1cf9598969475
#
_entry.id   79efbb69ac674d68eee1cf9598969475
#
_cell.length_a   1.000
_cell.length_b   1.000
_cell.length_c   1.000
_cell.angle_alpha   90.00
_cell.angle_beta   90.00
_cell.angle_gamma   90.00
#
_symmetry.space_group_name_H-M   'P 1'
#
loop_
_entity.id
_entity.type
_entity.pdbx_description
1 polymer ?
#
loop_
_entity_poly.entity_id
_entity_poly.type
_entity_poly.pdbx_seq_one_letter_code
_entity_poly.pdbx_strand_id
1 'polypeptide(L)'
;MASDTQGRTGQAGGFYSSVWRWHFYAGLFCIPFVIWLALTGTIYLWRPQIESWLDRPYDRLPVAGAPASPDAQVAAALHAVPGATLRKYVMPERPDAAVRVLVTRDGADRRVYVDPHSLAVLGVVTEEQRPMRV
;
A
#
# COMPACT_ATOMS: atom_id res chain seq x y z
N MET A 1 -78.73 -1.26 1.78
CA MET A 1 -77.51 -1.75 1.06
C MET A 1 -76.44 -0.65 1.17
N ALA A 2 -75.77 -0.65 2.24
CA ALA A 2 -74.56 0.16 2.39
C ALA A 2 -73.45 -0.81 2.78
N SER A 3 -72.78 -1.32 1.77
CA SER A 3 -71.82 -2.42 1.83
C SER A 3 -70.41 -1.91 1.85
N ASP A 4 -69.71 -2.21 2.91
CA ASP A 4 -68.33 -2.66 2.96
C ASP A 4 -67.37 -2.17 1.87
N THR A 5 -66.91 -0.90 1.98
CA THR A 5 -65.75 -0.45 1.23
C THR A 5 -64.67 0.09 2.16
N GLN A 6 -64.75 -0.18 3.46
CA GLN A 6 -63.88 0.45 4.46
C GLN A 6 -62.74 -0.44 4.95
N GLY A 7 -62.58 -1.66 4.38
CA GLY A 7 -61.62 -2.64 4.88
C GLY A 7 -60.26 -2.70 4.18
N ARG A 8 -60.05 -1.94 3.10
CA ARG A 8 -58.85 -2.14 2.24
C ARG A 8 -57.74 -1.10 2.33
N THR A 9 -58.02 0.02 2.95
CA THR A 9 -57.02 1.12 3.01
C THR A 9 -56.02 1.01 4.20
N GLY A 10 -56.33 0.19 5.19
CA GLY A 10 -55.50 0.04 6.38
C GLY A 10 -54.24 -0.84 6.18
N GLN A 11 -54.32 -1.83 5.28
CA GLN A 11 -53.21 -2.79 5.08
C GLN A 11 -52.09 -2.24 4.22
N ALA A 12 -52.37 -1.39 3.26
CA ALA A 12 -51.34 -0.77 2.41
C ALA A 12 -50.43 0.21 3.19
N GLY A 13 -51.01 0.96 4.14
CA GLY A 13 -50.28 1.89 4.98
C GLY A 13 -49.30 1.20 5.96
N GLY A 14 -49.74 0.04 6.52
CA GLY A 14 -48.89 -0.74 7.42
C GLY A 14 -47.70 -1.38 6.73
N PHE A 15 -47.93 -1.92 5.55
CA PHE A 15 -46.87 -2.54 4.73
C PHE A 15 -45.85 -1.49 4.27
N TYR A 16 -46.30 -0.34 3.78
CA TYR A 16 -45.44 0.75 3.37
C TYR A 16 -44.55 1.28 4.53
N SER A 17 -45.12 1.49 5.72
CA SER A 17 -44.36 1.95 6.86
C SER A 17 -43.35 0.91 7.35
N SER A 18 -43.69 -0.38 7.27
CA SER A 18 -42.76 -1.46 7.60
C SER A 18 -41.60 -1.54 6.62
N VAL A 19 -41.87 -1.47 5.34
CA VAL A 19 -40.80 -1.46 4.29
C VAL A 19 -39.90 -0.24 4.46
N TRP A 20 -40.47 0.92 4.75
CA TRP A 20 -39.70 2.15 4.96
C TRP A 20 -38.78 2.06 6.19
N ARG A 21 -39.25 1.48 7.27
CA ARG A 21 -38.46 1.21 8.48
C ARG A 21 -37.32 0.23 8.22
N TRP A 22 -37.59 -0.85 7.49
CA TRP A 22 -36.58 -1.82 7.11
C TRP A 22 -35.51 -1.19 6.22
N HIS A 23 -35.92 -0.37 5.24
CA HIS A 23 -35.00 0.36 4.38
C HIS A 23 -34.13 1.33 5.17
N PHE A 24 -34.72 2.03 6.13
CA PHE A 24 -33.98 2.93 7.02
C PHE A 24 -32.93 2.19 7.85
N TYR A 25 -33.29 1.07 8.48
CA TYR A 25 -32.36 0.27 9.25
C TYR A 25 -31.27 -0.38 8.38
N ALA A 26 -31.59 -0.83 7.19
CA ALA A 26 -30.62 -1.33 6.24
C ALA A 26 -29.60 -0.25 5.85
N GLY A 27 -30.07 0.97 5.58
CA GLY A 27 -29.20 2.12 5.30
C GLY A 27 -28.31 2.46 6.51
N LEU A 28 -28.87 2.49 7.71
CA LEU A 28 -28.13 2.75 8.95
C LEU A 28 -27.05 1.69 9.20
N PHE A 29 -27.34 0.43 8.88
CA PHE A 29 -26.38 -0.67 9.00
C PHE A 29 -25.25 -0.57 7.95
N CYS A 30 -25.52 -0.06 6.75
CA CYS A 30 -24.52 0.13 5.72
C CYS A 30 -23.54 1.28 6.02
N ILE A 31 -23.93 2.29 6.80
CA ILE A 31 -23.08 3.45 7.10
C ILE A 31 -21.72 3.05 7.69
N PRO A 32 -21.62 2.21 8.74
CA PRO A 32 -20.33 1.83 9.30
C PRO A 32 -19.45 1.07 8.29
N PHE A 33 -20.05 0.28 7.40
CA PHE A 33 -19.31 -0.40 6.35
C PHE A 33 -18.74 0.58 5.31
N VAL A 34 -19.54 1.55 4.89
CA VAL A 34 -19.11 2.58 3.94
C VAL A 34 -17.97 3.42 4.55
N ILE A 35 -18.11 3.82 5.82
CA ILE A 35 -17.06 4.55 6.55
C ILE A 35 -15.79 3.70 6.62
N TRP A 36 -15.92 2.43 6.97
CA TRP A 36 -14.78 1.51 7.04
C TRP A 36 -14.06 1.36 5.69
N LEU A 37 -14.81 1.16 4.62
CA LEU A 37 -14.26 1.07 3.27
C LEU A 37 -13.60 2.39 2.84
N ALA A 38 -14.21 3.53 3.14
CA ALA A 38 -13.64 4.84 2.83
C ALA A 38 -12.33 5.08 3.58
N LEU A 39 -12.26 4.75 4.86
CA LEU A 39 -11.04 4.85 5.66
C LEU A 39 -9.94 3.94 5.12
N THR A 40 -10.27 2.68 4.85
CA THR A 40 -9.32 1.71 4.30
C THR A 40 -8.80 2.16 2.94
N GLY A 41 -9.69 2.63 2.07
CA GLY A 41 -9.32 3.16 0.75
C GLY A 41 -8.43 4.39 0.85
N THR A 42 -8.70 5.29 1.79
CA THR A 42 -7.88 6.48 2.04
C THR A 42 -6.48 6.09 2.51
N ILE A 43 -6.35 5.16 3.44
CA ILE A 43 -5.06 4.65 3.91
C ILE A 43 -4.28 4.01 2.76
N TYR A 44 -4.96 3.24 1.92
CA TYR A 44 -4.33 2.63 0.75
C TYR A 44 -3.83 3.67 -0.27
N LEU A 45 -4.58 4.74 -0.47
CA LEU A 45 -4.18 5.84 -1.36
C LEU A 45 -2.94 6.58 -0.85
N TRP A 46 -2.73 6.65 0.47
CA TRP A 46 -1.58 7.31 1.08
C TRP A 46 -0.34 6.40 1.18
N ARG A 47 -0.48 5.14 0.80
CA ARG A 47 0.62 4.17 0.82
C ARG A 47 1.91 4.70 0.17
N PRO A 48 1.90 5.26 -1.07
CA PRO A 48 3.13 5.74 -1.70
C PRO A 48 3.77 6.90 -0.93
N GLN A 49 2.99 7.77 -0.29
CA GLN A 49 3.52 8.86 0.51
C GLN A 49 4.18 8.35 1.81
N ILE A 50 3.57 7.35 2.45
CA ILE A 50 4.13 6.72 3.65
C ILE A 50 5.42 5.98 3.31
N GLU A 51 5.45 5.26 2.19
CA GLU A 51 6.66 4.58 1.71
C GLU A 51 7.78 5.59 1.39
N SER A 52 7.47 6.69 0.69
CA SER A 52 8.45 7.72 0.40
C SER A 52 8.95 8.45 1.65
N TRP A 53 8.12 8.57 2.68
CA TRP A 53 8.53 9.14 3.96
C TRP A 53 9.48 8.21 4.73
N LEU A 54 9.21 6.90 4.71
CA LEU A 54 10.08 5.89 5.33
C LEU A 54 11.42 5.76 4.61
N ASP A 55 11.44 5.94 3.29
CA ASP A 55 12.64 5.84 2.46
C ASP A 55 13.45 7.16 2.40
N ARG A 56 12.96 8.25 3.00
CA ARG A 56 13.63 9.57 3.00
C ARG A 56 15.11 9.56 3.38
N PRO A 57 15.57 8.79 4.36
CA PRO A 57 16.99 8.74 4.70
C PRO A 57 17.87 8.23 3.56
N TYR A 58 17.30 7.44 2.65
CA TYR A 58 17.99 6.82 1.51
C TYR A 58 17.77 7.58 0.19
N ASP A 59 16.82 8.53 0.17
CA ASP A 59 16.44 9.30 -1.02
C ASP A 59 17.13 10.66 -1.13
N ARG A 60 18.03 11.00 -0.20
CA ARG A 60 18.78 12.27 -0.19
C ARG A 60 20.25 12.03 0.06
N LEU A 61 20.95 11.65 -0.99
CA LEU A 61 22.37 11.41 -0.96
C LEU A 61 23.14 12.59 -1.60
N PRO A 62 24.35 12.90 -1.13
CA PRO A 62 25.19 13.88 -1.80
C PRO A 62 25.55 13.34 -3.20
N VAL A 63 25.23 14.13 -4.22
CA VAL A 63 25.58 13.80 -5.61
C VAL A 63 27.05 14.17 -5.82
N ALA A 64 27.91 13.17 -5.96
CA ALA A 64 29.34 13.33 -6.17
C ALA A 64 29.78 12.57 -7.43
N GLY A 65 29.86 13.28 -8.55
CA GLY A 65 30.34 12.73 -9.81
C GLY A 65 29.32 11.91 -10.61
N ALA A 66 29.80 11.16 -11.59
CA ALA A 66 28.95 10.26 -12.39
C ALA A 66 28.56 9.01 -11.58
N PRO A 67 27.34 8.49 -11.77
CA PRO A 67 26.92 7.25 -11.11
C PRO A 67 27.75 6.06 -11.65
N ALA A 68 28.02 5.10 -10.77
CA ALA A 68 28.66 3.85 -11.16
C ALA A 68 27.73 3.02 -12.07
N SER A 69 28.31 2.06 -12.80
CA SER A 69 27.52 1.18 -13.67
C SER A 69 26.50 0.36 -12.88
N PRO A 70 25.35 0.01 -13.47
CA PRO A 70 24.36 -0.85 -12.82
C PRO A 70 24.96 -2.20 -12.35
N ASP A 71 25.86 -2.77 -13.12
CA ASP A 71 26.53 -4.02 -12.77
C ASP A 71 27.38 -3.90 -11.49
N ALA A 72 28.11 -2.79 -11.34
CA ALA A 72 28.87 -2.51 -10.14
C ALA A 72 27.97 -2.30 -8.92
N GLN A 73 26.83 -1.65 -9.08
CA GLN A 73 25.84 -1.43 -8.03
C GLN A 73 25.20 -2.76 -7.59
N VAL A 74 24.85 -3.63 -8.52
CA VAL A 74 24.33 -4.97 -8.23
C VAL A 74 25.39 -5.82 -7.54
N ALA A 75 26.63 -5.78 -8.00
CA ALA A 75 27.73 -6.51 -7.37
C ALA A 75 27.96 -6.06 -5.91
N ALA A 76 27.90 -4.77 -5.62
CA ALA A 76 27.98 -4.23 -4.25
C ALA A 76 26.83 -4.74 -3.38
N ALA A 77 25.61 -4.78 -3.89
CA ALA A 77 24.44 -5.30 -3.18
C ALA A 77 24.55 -6.79 -2.87
N LEU A 78 24.99 -7.59 -3.85
CA LEU A 78 25.20 -9.04 -3.66
C LEU A 78 26.34 -9.33 -2.70
N HIS A 79 27.35 -8.49 -2.69
CA HIS A 79 28.48 -8.60 -1.75
C HIS A 79 28.03 -8.32 -0.31
N ALA A 80 27.09 -7.41 -0.12
CA ALA A 80 26.52 -7.08 1.19
C ALA A 80 25.64 -8.20 1.77
N VAL A 81 25.05 -9.03 0.90
CA VAL A 81 24.24 -10.18 1.28
C VAL A 81 24.80 -11.45 0.61
N PRO A 82 25.84 -12.07 1.20
CA PRO A 82 26.48 -13.25 0.61
C PRO A 82 25.48 -14.41 0.42
N GLY A 83 25.55 -15.08 -0.73
CA GLY A 83 24.64 -16.19 -1.04
C GLY A 83 23.24 -15.77 -1.52
N ALA A 84 22.99 -14.49 -1.70
CA ALA A 84 21.75 -14.00 -2.26
C ALA A 84 21.78 -14.02 -3.79
N THR A 85 20.61 -14.13 -4.40
CA THR A 85 20.40 -14.04 -5.84
C THR A 85 19.68 -12.72 -6.18
N LEU A 86 20.08 -12.10 -7.30
CA LEU A 86 19.42 -10.90 -7.79
C LEU A 86 17.99 -11.21 -8.23
N ARG A 87 17.03 -10.49 -7.67
CA ARG A 87 15.64 -10.59 -8.07
C ARG A 87 15.19 -9.41 -8.92
N LYS A 88 15.49 -8.20 -8.51
CA LYS A 88 15.08 -6.99 -9.19
C LYS A 88 16.05 -5.84 -8.91
N TYR A 89 16.38 -5.10 -9.94
CA TYR A 89 17.07 -3.82 -9.86
C TYR A 89 16.08 -2.68 -10.11
N VAL A 90 16.01 -1.72 -9.20
CA VAL A 90 15.15 -0.54 -9.34
C VAL A 90 16.03 0.68 -9.52
N MET A 91 15.96 1.26 -10.72
CA MET A 91 16.67 2.49 -11.04
C MET A 91 16.17 3.65 -10.17
N PRO A 92 17.05 4.50 -9.65
CA PRO A 92 16.64 5.65 -8.87
C PRO A 92 15.89 6.65 -9.75
N GLU A 93 14.81 7.21 -9.24
CA GLU A 93 14.03 8.23 -9.95
C GLU A 93 14.72 9.59 -9.97
N ARG A 94 15.67 9.80 -9.07
CA ARG A 94 16.44 11.05 -8.93
C ARG A 94 17.93 10.76 -8.74
N PRO A 95 18.81 11.67 -9.17
CA PRO A 95 20.26 11.49 -9.02
C PRO A 95 20.74 11.38 -7.57
N ASP A 96 19.98 11.95 -6.63
CA ASP A 96 20.27 11.95 -5.19
C ASP A 96 19.66 10.76 -4.43
N ALA A 97 18.93 9.89 -5.14
CA ALA A 97 18.30 8.74 -4.54
C ALA A 97 19.19 7.50 -4.54
N ALA A 98 19.09 6.68 -3.50
CA ALA A 98 19.76 5.40 -3.44
C ALA A 98 19.18 4.41 -4.46
N VAL A 99 20.05 3.58 -5.03
CA VAL A 99 19.62 2.45 -5.86
C VAL A 99 19.05 1.36 -4.96
N ARG A 100 17.92 0.81 -5.37
CA ARG A 100 17.25 -0.26 -4.64
C ARG A 100 17.45 -1.57 -5.37
N VAL A 101 18.19 -2.47 -4.76
CA VAL A 101 18.41 -3.82 -5.30
C VAL A 101 17.67 -4.83 -4.43
N LEU A 102 16.72 -5.54 -5.03
CA LEU A 102 16.04 -6.64 -4.38
C LEU A 102 16.83 -7.93 -4.62
N VAL A 103 17.20 -8.56 -3.52
CA VAL A 103 17.89 -9.84 -3.53
C VAL A 103 17.11 -10.84 -2.69
N THR A 104 17.14 -12.08 -3.09
CA THR A 104 16.49 -13.18 -2.37
C THR A 104 17.57 -14.07 -1.72
N ARG A 105 17.45 -14.31 -0.44
CA ARG A 105 18.28 -15.27 0.29
C ARG A 105 17.40 -16.11 1.22
N ASP A 106 17.57 -17.41 1.16
CA ASP A 106 16.84 -18.39 2.01
C ASP A 106 15.31 -18.23 1.93
N GLY A 107 14.80 -17.87 0.75
CA GLY A 107 13.37 -17.63 0.52
C GLY A 107 12.83 -16.28 1.03
N ALA A 108 13.67 -15.47 1.67
CA ALA A 108 13.32 -14.12 2.11
C ALA A 108 13.84 -13.05 1.16
N ASP A 109 12.97 -12.13 0.80
CA ASP A 109 13.34 -10.98 -0.02
C ASP A 109 13.94 -9.88 0.84
N ARG A 110 15.09 -9.37 0.41
CA ARG A 110 15.78 -8.27 1.07
C ARG A 110 15.99 -7.12 0.09
N ARG A 111 15.77 -5.92 0.57
CA ARG A 111 16.03 -4.70 -0.18
C ARG A 111 17.34 -4.11 0.31
N VAL A 112 18.29 -3.98 -0.61
CA VAL A 112 19.60 -3.36 -0.36
C VAL A 112 19.59 -1.97 -0.97
N TYR A 113 19.93 -0.98 -0.16
CA TYR A 113 20.09 0.41 -0.60
C TYR A 113 21.57 0.67 -0.85
N VAL A 114 21.90 1.03 -2.08
CA VAL A 114 23.27 1.28 -2.53
C VAL A 114 23.39 2.72 -3.01
N ASP A 115 24.44 3.42 -2.58
CA ASP A 115 24.80 4.72 -3.14
C ASP A 115 25.28 4.55 -4.57
N PRO A 116 24.64 5.15 -5.59
CA PRO A 116 25.02 5.00 -6.97
C PRO A 116 26.39 5.59 -7.32
N HIS A 117 26.93 6.47 -6.48
CA HIS A 117 28.21 7.14 -6.71
C HIS A 117 29.37 6.45 -6.01
N SER A 118 29.22 6.15 -4.72
CA SER A 118 30.30 5.56 -3.90
C SER A 118 30.25 4.05 -3.82
N LEU A 119 29.16 3.40 -4.27
CA LEU A 119 28.86 1.98 -4.09
C LEU A 119 28.76 1.54 -2.62
N ALA A 120 28.61 2.50 -1.71
CA ALA A 120 28.41 2.21 -0.31
C ALA A 120 27.02 1.61 -0.06
N VAL A 121 26.96 0.52 0.68
CA VAL A 121 25.70 -0.06 1.12
C VAL A 121 25.17 0.74 2.31
N LEU A 122 24.06 1.44 2.11
CA LEU A 122 23.47 2.34 3.12
C LEU A 122 22.60 1.58 4.13
N GLY A 123 22.01 0.47 3.70
CA GLY A 123 21.17 -0.34 4.56
C GLY A 123 20.61 -1.56 3.85
N VAL A 124 20.28 -2.57 4.63
CA VAL A 124 19.61 -3.79 4.17
C VAL A 124 18.32 -3.94 4.96
N VAL A 125 17.19 -3.91 4.28
CA VAL A 125 15.87 -4.04 4.90
C VAL A 125 15.23 -5.33 4.41
N THR A 126 14.81 -6.18 5.33
CA THR A 126 14.02 -7.36 5.00
C THR A 126 12.60 -6.93 4.69
N GLU A 127 12.04 -7.38 3.56
CA GLU A 127 10.67 -7.00 3.16
C GLU A 127 9.62 -7.39 4.22
N GLU A 128 9.88 -8.41 5.03
CA GLU A 128 8.99 -8.81 6.13
C GLU A 128 8.88 -7.76 7.25
N GLN A 129 9.86 -6.86 7.36
CA GLN A 129 9.87 -5.79 8.37
C GLN A 129 9.10 -4.54 7.94
N ARG A 130 8.59 -4.51 6.71
CA ARG A 130 7.77 -3.39 6.24
C ARG A 130 6.34 -3.53 6.74
N PRO A 131 5.77 -2.47 7.35
CA PRO A 131 4.43 -2.53 7.94
C PRO A 131 3.29 -2.65 6.91
N MET A 132 3.60 -2.52 5.63
CA MET A 132 2.60 -2.53 4.54
C MET A 132 2.90 -3.58 3.47
N ARG A 133 3.18 -4.80 3.88
CA ARG A 133 3.25 -5.92 2.94
C ARG A 133 1.83 -6.34 2.54
N VAL A 134 1.48 -6.12 1.31
CA VAL A 134 0.33 -6.76 0.66
C VAL A 134 0.84 -7.51 -0.55
#